data_16950cb9700ac4ba2d3b40a3aa772a38
#
_entry.id   16950cb9700ac4ba2d3b40a3aa772a38
#
_cell.length_a   1.000
_cell.length_b   1.000
_cell.length_c   1.000
_cell.angle_alpha   90.00
_cell.angle_beta   90.00
_cell.angle_gamma   90.00
#
_symmetry.space_group_name_H-M   'P 1'
#
loop_
_entity.id
_entity.type
_entity.pdbx_description
1 polymer ?
#
loop_
_entity_poly.entity_id
_entity_poly.type
_entity_poly.pdbx_seq_one_letter_code
_entity_poly.pdbx_strand_id
1 'polypeptide(L)'
;MRSSLRGLSINSFFETTSYLEFRSSYSDESARIDQVAEPAFDVSQHGGIVIHGRSDATLNPGGVRIGTAEIYSQVEQLHEVAESLCIGQDWDDDIRVILFVLLRDGFDLTEELQAKIKAKIRTGASPRHVPTKIVQVSDIPRTKSGKIVELAVRDVDHGRPVVNKEALANPEALDQFVAMVELSV
;
A
#
# COMPACT_ATOMS: atom_id res chain seq x y z
N MET A 1 45.88 15.94 27.21
CA MET A 1 45.05 14.72 27.24
C MET A 1 43.86 14.92 26.30
N ARG A 2 43.91 14.30 25.14
CA ARG A 2 42.82 14.31 24.16
C ARG A 2 42.06 13.01 24.31
N SER A 3 40.85 13.03 24.87
CA SER A 3 39.97 11.87 24.89
C SER A 3 39.18 11.78 23.60
N SER A 4 39.43 10.72 22.89
CA SER A 4 38.80 10.27 21.68
C SER A 4 37.35 9.86 21.97
N LEU A 5 36.36 10.65 21.46
CA LEU A 5 35.01 10.16 21.25
C LEU A 5 34.95 9.57 19.85
N ARG A 6 35.24 8.28 19.73
CA ARG A 6 34.99 7.50 18.54
C ARG A 6 33.63 6.80 18.66
N GLY A 7 32.74 7.06 17.73
CA GLY A 7 31.86 6.06 17.18
C GLY A 7 30.59 5.74 17.97
N LEU A 8 29.68 6.69 18.06
CA LEU A 8 28.28 6.35 18.10
C LEU A 8 27.71 6.71 16.73
N SER A 9 27.26 5.71 16.00
CA SER A 9 26.61 5.88 14.70
C SER A 9 25.35 6.72 14.90
N ILE A 10 25.20 7.76 14.09
CA ILE A 10 24.01 8.64 14.09
C ILE A 10 22.72 7.82 13.90
N ASN A 11 22.80 6.68 13.21
CA ASN A 11 21.66 5.77 13.02
C ASN A 11 21.10 5.21 14.32
N SER A 12 21.94 4.84 15.30
CA SER A 12 21.44 4.26 16.56
C SER A 12 20.76 5.29 17.48
N PHE A 13 21.10 6.57 17.32
CA PHE A 13 20.50 7.65 18.11
C PHE A 13 19.09 8.02 17.60
N PHE A 14 18.89 8.04 16.29
CA PHE A 14 17.59 8.32 15.71
C PHE A 14 16.57 7.19 15.89
N GLU A 15 17.01 5.92 15.78
CA GLU A 15 16.13 4.77 16.02
C GLU A 15 15.63 4.71 17.46
N THR A 16 16.49 5.06 18.44
CA THR A 16 16.12 4.98 19.86
C THR A 16 15.23 6.15 20.29
N THR A 17 15.49 7.36 19.81
CA THR A 17 14.79 8.57 20.28
C THR A 17 13.40 8.70 19.66
N SER A 18 13.25 8.48 18.37
CA SER A 18 11.93 8.53 17.71
C SER A 18 11.00 7.39 18.13
N TYR A 19 11.55 6.21 18.43
CA TYR A 19 10.79 5.07 18.97
C TYR A 19 10.29 5.33 20.39
N LEU A 20 11.08 5.98 21.24
CA LEU A 20 10.70 6.31 22.62
C LEU A 20 9.70 7.46 22.70
N GLU A 21 9.81 8.48 21.86
CA GLU A 21 8.85 9.59 21.81
C GLU A 21 7.48 9.13 21.27
N PHE A 22 7.46 8.24 20.28
CA PHE A 22 6.21 7.65 19.78
C PHE A 22 5.50 6.78 20.83
N ARG A 23 6.25 6.03 21.64
CA ARG A 23 5.69 5.23 22.74
C ARG A 23 5.13 6.07 23.90
N SER A 24 5.70 7.25 24.16
CA SER A 24 5.27 8.12 25.27
C SER A 24 3.90 8.81 25.01
N SER A 25 3.49 8.92 23.74
CA SER A 25 2.21 9.55 23.38
C SER A 25 1.00 8.59 23.34
N TYR A 26 1.23 7.28 23.50
CA TYR A 26 0.17 6.26 23.46
C TYR A 26 0.17 5.45 24.76
N SER A 27 -0.40 6.04 25.83
CA SER A 27 -0.64 5.35 27.09
C SER A 27 -2.12 4.99 27.23
N ASP A 28 -2.64 4.13 26.35
CA ASP A 28 -3.90 3.47 26.58
C ASP A 28 -3.68 1.96 26.64
N GLU A 29 -3.98 1.40 27.81
CA GLU A 29 -3.57 0.07 28.30
C GLU A 29 -4.40 -1.08 27.72
N SER A 30 -5.21 -0.84 26.65
CA SER A 30 -6.10 -1.83 26.05
C SER A 30 -5.79 -2.23 24.60
N ALA A 31 -4.77 -1.65 23.98
CA ALA A 31 -4.36 -2.05 22.63
C ALA A 31 -3.22 -3.07 22.71
N ARG A 32 -3.47 -4.33 22.38
CA ARG A 32 -2.42 -5.30 22.06
C ARG A 32 -1.59 -4.76 20.91
N ILE A 33 -0.42 -4.21 21.23
CA ILE A 33 0.57 -3.78 20.25
C ILE A 33 1.36 -5.03 19.81
N ASP A 34 0.73 -5.92 19.07
CA ASP A 34 1.41 -7.09 18.51
C ASP A 34 1.99 -6.85 17.11
N GLN A 35 1.76 -5.66 16.51
CA GLN A 35 2.38 -5.29 15.23
C GLN A 35 2.66 -3.79 15.18
N VAL A 36 3.79 -3.38 15.74
CA VAL A 36 4.36 -2.07 15.37
C VAL A 36 4.93 -2.25 13.95
N ALA A 37 4.18 -1.80 12.96
CA ALA A 37 4.67 -1.77 11.59
C ALA A 37 5.93 -0.90 11.53
N GLU A 38 7.05 -1.48 11.10
CA GLU A 38 8.29 -0.75 10.90
C GLU A 38 8.06 0.35 9.84
N PRO A 39 8.60 1.57 10.05
CA PRO A 39 8.40 2.65 9.09
C PRO A 39 8.99 2.27 7.73
N ALA A 40 8.18 2.45 6.67
CA ALA A 40 8.60 2.18 5.30
C ALA A 40 9.40 3.38 4.75
N PHE A 41 10.57 3.65 5.33
CA PHE A 41 11.46 4.69 4.84
C PHE A 41 12.92 4.26 4.90
N ASP A 42 13.73 4.78 3.96
CA ASP A 42 15.18 4.66 3.95
C ASP A 42 15.83 6.02 4.19
N VAL A 43 16.99 6.02 4.84
CA VAL A 43 17.83 7.21 4.96
C VAL A 43 18.91 7.15 3.89
N SER A 44 18.90 8.11 2.97
CA SER A 44 19.90 8.20 1.92
C SER A 44 21.29 8.51 2.46
N GLN A 45 22.35 8.18 1.71
CA GLN A 45 23.74 8.47 2.10
C GLN A 45 24.01 9.98 2.30
N HIS A 46 23.14 10.85 1.82
CA HIS A 46 23.21 12.30 1.95
C HIS A 46 22.31 12.86 3.06
N GLY A 47 21.75 11.99 3.94
CA GLY A 47 20.91 12.39 5.06
C GLY A 47 19.47 12.75 4.69
N GLY A 48 19.04 12.49 3.45
CA GLY A 48 17.65 12.62 3.03
C GLY A 48 16.83 11.39 3.43
N ILE A 49 15.53 11.56 3.67
CA ILE A 49 14.61 10.47 3.95
C ILE A 49 13.84 10.14 2.66
N VAL A 50 13.85 8.87 2.27
CA VAL A 50 13.04 8.33 1.19
C VAL A 50 11.88 7.57 1.81
N ILE A 51 10.66 8.05 1.63
CA ILE A 51 9.45 7.40 2.13
C ILE A 51 8.93 6.47 1.04
N HIS A 52 8.89 5.16 1.30
CA HIS A 52 8.39 4.13 0.37
C HIS A 52 6.88 3.94 0.44
N GLY A 53 6.19 4.62 1.33
CA GLY A 53 4.75 4.55 1.51
C GLY A 53 4.34 4.31 2.96
N ARG A 54 3.08 3.92 3.14
CA ARG A 54 2.53 3.56 4.45
C ARG A 54 2.94 2.12 4.78
N SER A 55 3.40 1.89 6.00
CA SER A 55 3.78 0.55 6.46
C SER A 55 2.60 -0.43 6.52
N ASP A 56 1.39 0.09 6.76
CA ASP A 56 0.13 -0.66 6.79
C ASP A 56 -0.41 -1.05 5.40
N ALA A 57 0.05 -0.36 4.34
CA ALA A 57 -0.25 -0.68 2.94
C ALA A 57 0.86 -1.49 2.24
N THR A 58 1.89 -1.92 2.99
CA THR A 58 2.95 -2.76 2.43
C THR A 58 2.43 -4.16 2.16
N LEU A 59 2.68 -4.65 0.95
CA LEU A 59 2.34 -6.00 0.52
C LEU A 59 3.51 -6.96 0.82
N ASN A 60 3.21 -8.23 1.06
CA ASN A 60 4.24 -9.21 1.40
C ASN A 60 4.07 -10.54 0.62
N PRO A 61 3.96 -10.52 -0.71
CA PRO A 61 3.81 -11.73 -1.51
C PRO A 61 5.08 -12.58 -1.46
N GLY A 62 4.92 -13.88 -1.14
CA GLY A 62 6.05 -14.80 -1.01
C GLY A 62 7.09 -14.36 0.02
N GLY A 63 6.70 -13.63 1.07
CA GLY A 63 7.58 -13.15 2.12
C GLY A 63 8.45 -11.95 1.73
N VAL A 64 8.22 -11.33 0.58
CA VAL A 64 8.99 -10.15 0.12
C VAL A 64 8.13 -8.89 0.23
N ARG A 65 8.62 -7.92 1.00
CA ARG A 65 7.96 -6.61 1.14
C ARG A 65 8.03 -5.83 -0.15
N ILE A 66 6.88 -5.36 -0.65
CA ILE A 66 6.76 -4.46 -1.79
C ILE A 66 5.84 -3.30 -1.43
N GLY A 67 6.18 -2.09 -1.90
CA GLY A 67 5.37 -0.90 -1.69
C GLY A 67 4.30 -0.73 -2.78
N THR A 68 3.09 -0.34 -2.41
CA THR A 68 2.04 -0.02 -3.38
C THR A 68 2.38 1.20 -4.23
N ALA A 69 3.14 2.16 -3.67
CA ALA A 69 3.56 3.38 -4.36
C ALA A 69 4.38 3.09 -5.64
N GLU A 70 5.19 2.02 -5.64
CA GLU A 70 5.97 1.61 -6.81
C GLU A 70 5.06 1.12 -7.95
N ILE A 71 3.95 0.44 -7.60
CA ILE A 71 2.94 0.00 -8.58
C ILE A 71 2.22 1.22 -9.14
N TYR A 72 1.73 2.12 -8.28
CA TYR A 72 1.01 3.34 -8.70
C TYR A 72 1.85 4.20 -9.63
N SER A 73 3.12 4.44 -9.30
CA SER A 73 4.02 5.27 -10.10
C SER A 73 4.20 4.76 -11.54
N GLN A 74 3.99 3.46 -11.78
CA GLN A 74 4.06 2.89 -13.13
C GLN A 74 2.70 2.93 -13.84
N VAL A 75 1.63 2.61 -13.13
CA VAL A 75 0.28 2.46 -13.69
C VAL A 75 -0.31 3.83 -14.07
N GLU A 76 -0.13 4.83 -13.23
CA GLU A 76 -0.64 6.19 -13.44
C GLU A 76 0.03 6.94 -14.61
N GLN A 77 1.15 6.42 -15.14
CA GLN A 77 1.75 6.94 -16.37
C GLN A 77 0.99 6.50 -17.63
N LEU A 78 0.09 5.53 -17.53
CA LEU A 78 -0.70 5.06 -18.66
C LEU A 78 -1.86 6.00 -18.91
N HIS A 79 -1.99 6.45 -20.16
CA HIS A 79 -3.05 7.42 -20.55
C HIS A 79 -4.46 6.88 -20.30
N GLU A 80 -4.64 5.57 -20.43
CA GLU A 80 -5.95 4.90 -20.27
C GLU A 80 -6.41 4.86 -18.81
N VAL A 81 -5.48 4.95 -17.85
CA VAL A 81 -5.76 4.85 -16.42
C VAL A 81 -5.98 6.24 -15.84
N ALA A 82 -7.11 6.42 -15.14
CA ALA A 82 -7.39 7.62 -14.36
C ALA A 82 -6.76 7.49 -12.98
N GLU A 83 -6.98 6.35 -12.32
CA GLU A 83 -6.51 6.06 -10.96
C GLU A 83 -6.33 4.57 -10.76
N SER A 84 -5.61 4.20 -9.70
CA SER A 84 -5.42 2.81 -9.32
C SER A 84 -5.39 2.60 -7.81
N LEU A 85 -5.80 1.41 -7.37
CA LEU A 85 -5.74 0.97 -5.98
C LEU A 85 -5.22 -0.47 -5.93
N CYS A 86 -4.28 -0.73 -5.03
CA CYS A 86 -3.66 -2.04 -4.90
C CYS A 86 -3.87 -2.59 -3.49
N ILE A 87 -4.25 -3.86 -3.40
CA ILE A 87 -4.36 -4.58 -2.12
C ILE A 87 -3.59 -5.90 -2.17
N GLY A 88 -3.23 -6.41 -0.99
CA GLY A 88 -2.87 -7.80 -0.79
C GLY A 88 -4.09 -8.60 -0.38
N GLN A 89 -4.45 -9.60 -1.15
CA GLN A 89 -5.49 -10.56 -0.82
C GLN A 89 -4.86 -11.84 -0.27
N ASP A 90 -5.37 -12.32 0.86
CA ASP A 90 -4.97 -13.63 1.41
C ASP A 90 -5.45 -14.73 0.47
N TRP A 91 -4.52 -15.54 -0.07
CA TRP A 91 -4.80 -16.56 -1.06
C TRP A 91 -3.81 -17.71 -0.98
N ASP A 92 -4.32 -18.94 -0.79
CA ASP A 92 -3.52 -20.17 -0.79
C ASP A 92 -2.29 -20.13 0.13
N ASP A 93 -2.52 -19.72 1.40
CA ASP A 93 -1.51 -19.54 2.45
C ASP A 93 -0.43 -18.47 2.14
N ASP A 94 -0.66 -17.63 1.14
CA ASP A 94 0.21 -16.50 0.78
C ASP A 94 -0.63 -15.24 0.50
N ILE A 95 0.02 -14.18 0.05
CA ILE A 95 -0.62 -12.93 -0.36
C ILE A 95 -0.47 -12.77 -1.87
N ARG A 96 -1.59 -12.64 -2.58
CA ARG A 96 -1.57 -12.23 -3.98
C ARG A 96 -1.87 -10.74 -4.13
N VAL A 97 -1.18 -10.12 -5.08
CA VAL A 97 -1.33 -8.70 -5.39
C VAL A 97 -2.51 -8.52 -6.34
N ILE A 98 -3.51 -7.75 -5.92
CA ILE A 98 -4.67 -7.36 -6.72
C ILE A 98 -4.57 -5.87 -7.03
N LEU A 99 -4.71 -5.51 -8.31
CA LEU A 99 -4.72 -4.14 -8.78
C LEU A 99 -6.12 -3.80 -9.31
N PHE A 100 -6.76 -2.84 -8.69
CA PHE A 100 -7.98 -2.22 -9.23
C PHE A 100 -7.60 -0.99 -10.04
N VAL A 101 -8.23 -0.82 -11.19
CA VAL A 101 -8.00 0.32 -12.07
C VAL A 101 -9.31 1.03 -12.39
N LEU A 102 -9.32 2.33 -12.18
CA LEU A 102 -10.33 3.24 -12.68
C LEU A 102 -9.83 3.74 -14.05
N LEU A 103 -10.53 3.38 -15.11
CA LEU A 103 -10.16 3.81 -16.46
C LEU A 103 -10.80 5.16 -16.79
N ARG A 104 -10.17 5.88 -17.69
CA ARG A 104 -10.74 7.11 -18.26
C ARG A 104 -11.89 6.77 -19.21
N ASP A 105 -12.78 7.73 -19.41
CA ASP A 105 -13.91 7.59 -20.33
C ASP A 105 -13.46 7.14 -21.72
N GLY A 106 -14.15 6.14 -22.24
CA GLY A 106 -13.88 5.56 -23.56
C GLY A 106 -12.84 4.44 -23.59
N PHE A 107 -12.32 4.02 -22.43
CA PHE A 107 -11.43 2.87 -22.32
C PHE A 107 -12.07 1.74 -21.52
N ASP A 108 -11.82 0.52 -21.96
CA ASP A 108 -12.21 -0.73 -21.27
C ASP A 108 -10.97 -1.56 -20.92
N LEU A 109 -11.06 -2.37 -19.88
CA LEU A 109 -9.99 -3.26 -19.46
C LEU A 109 -9.89 -4.48 -20.37
N THR A 110 -9.30 -4.29 -21.54
CA THR A 110 -9.01 -5.37 -22.49
C THR A 110 -7.81 -6.21 -22.04
N GLU A 111 -7.66 -7.42 -22.59
CA GLU A 111 -6.46 -8.25 -22.36
C GLU A 111 -5.17 -7.54 -22.77
N GLU A 112 -5.23 -6.75 -23.85
CA GLU A 112 -4.09 -5.95 -24.31
C GLU A 112 -3.68 -4.88 -23.31
N LEU A 113 -4.66 -4.17 -22.70
CA LEU A 113 -4.41 -3.18 -21.67
C LEU A 113 -3.86 -3.84 -20.39
N GLN A 114 -4.41 -4.99 -19.99
CA GLN A 114 -3.87 -5.76 -18.86
C GLN A 114 -2.42 -6.17 -19.11
N ALA A 115 -2.10 -6.67 -20.31
CA ALA A 115 -0.73 -7.03 -20.69
C ALA A 115 0.19 -5.81 -20.65
N LYS A 116 -0.26 -4.65 -21.14
CA LYS A 116 0.47 -3.38 -21.12
C LYS A 116 0.75 -2.93 -19.70
N ILE A 117 -0.24 -2.97 -18.79
CA ILE A 117 -0.08 -2.65 -17.36
C ILE A 117 0.97 -3.57 -16.73
N LYS A 118 0.82 -4.89 -16.89
CA LYS A 118 1.77 -5.88 -16.34
C LYS A 118 3.19 -5.69 -16.86
N ALA A 119 3.35 -5.41 -18.15
CA ALA A 119 4.66 -5.14 -18.74
C ALA A 119 5.28 -3.84 -18.17
N LYS A 120 4.49 -2.79 -18.02
CA LYS A 120 4.93 -1.50 -17.47
C LYS A 120 5.42 -1.66 -16.04
N ILE A 121 4.67 -2.36 -15.18
CA ILE A 121 5.06 -2.62 -13.79
C ILE A 121 6.33 -3.49 -13.74
N ARG A 122 6.41 -4.55 -14.57
CA ARG A 122 7.56 -5.45 -14.61
C ARG A 122 8.87 -4.73 -14.94
N THR A 123 8.81 -3.80 -15.89
CA THR A 123 9.99 -3.06 -16.35
C THR A 123 10.33 -1.86 -15.49
N GLY A 124 9.34 -1.17 -14.92
CA GLY A 124 9.54 0.06 -14.17
C GLY A 124 9.72 -0.14 -12.66
N ALA A 125 9.24 -1.26 -12.12
CA ALA A 125 9.45 -1.65 -10.73
C ALA A 125 10.19 -2.99 -10.64
N SER A 126 9.48 -4.12 -10.60
CA SER A 126 10.10 -5.44 -10.71
C SER A 126 9.06 -6.52 -11.06
N PRO A 127 9.49 -7.75 -11.44
CA PRO A 127 8.57 -8.87 -11.65
C PRO A 127 7.70 -9.22 -10.43
N ARG A 128 8.14 -8.91 -9.21
CA ARG A 128 7.41 -9.19 -7.96
C ARG A 128 6.25 -8.23 -7.71
N HIS A 129 6.30 -7.03 -8.31
CA HIS A 129 5.23 -6.02 -8.24
C HIS A 129 4.09 -6.29 -9.24
N VAL A 130 4.28 -7.25 -10.16
CA VAL A 130 3.27 -7.54 -11.17
C VAL A 130 2.04 -8.17 -10.51
N PRO A 131 0.85 -7.53 -10.61
CA PRO A 131 -0.35 -8.04 -9.97
C PRO A 131 -0.77 -9.38 -10.58
N THR A 132 -1.26 -10.26 -9.72
CA THR A 132 -1.86 -11.53 -10.13
C THR A 132 -3.13 -11.28 -10.92
N LYS A 133 -3.95 -10.33 -10.45
CA LYS A 133 -5.19 -9.91 -11.10
C LYS A 133 -5.25 -8.41 -11.25
N ILE A 134 -5.89 -7.98 -12.35
CA ILE A 134 -6.25 -6.59 -12.61
C ILE A 134 -7.75 -6.56 -12.83
N VAL A 135 -8.45 -5.69 -12.11
CA VAL A 135 -9.91 -5.57 -12.15
C VAL A 135 -10.28 -4.12 -12.40
N GLN A 136 -11.20 -3.88 -13.34
CA GLN A 136 -11.75 -2.55 -13.57
C GLN A 136 -12.80 -2.23 -12.51
N VAL A 137 -12.77 -1.00 -12.01
CA VAL A 137 -13.72 -0.48 -11.04
C VAL A 137 -14.33 0.83 -11.56
N SER A 138 -15.54 1.14 -11.09
CA SER A 138 -16.24 2.37 -11.48
C SER A 138 -15.89 3.57 -10.61
N ASP A 139 -15.35 3.34 -9.41
CA ASP A 139 -14.90 4.39 -8.48
C ASP A 139 -13.91 3.82 -7.47
N ILE A 140 -13.08 4.68 -6.88
CA ILE A 140 -12.11 4.32 -5.84
C ILE A 140 -12.49 5.03 -4.54
N PRO A 141 -12.67 4.29 -3.41
CA PRO A 141 -13.07 4.88 -2.15
C PRO A 141 -11.98 5.78 -1.58
N ARG A 142 -12.40 6.94 -1.05
CA ARG A 142 -11.54 8.00 -0.53
C ARG A 142 -12.01 8.52 0.80
N THR A 143 -11.08 8.99 1.61
CA THR A 143 -11.42 9.82 2.78
C THR A 143 -11.92 11.19 2.34
N LYS A 144 -12.60 11.90 3.26
CA LYS A 144 -12.99 13.32 3.05
C LYS A 144 -11.79 14.24 2.75
N SER A 145 -10.57 13.84 3.07
CA SER A 145 -9.33 14.54 2.70
C SER A 145 -8.74 14.10 1.35
N GLY A 146 -9.46 13.26 0.58
CA GLY A 146 -9.08 12.80 -0.76
C GLY A 146 -8.06 11.66 -0.79
N LYS A 147 -7.71 11.04 0.35
CA LYS A 147 -6.76 9.93 0.40
C LYS A 147 -7.45 8.61 0.07
N ILE A 148 -6.84 7.81 -0.78
CA ILE A 148 -7.25 6.43 -1.10
C ILE A 148 -7.17 5.56 0.18
N VAL A 149 -8.13 4.66 0.35
CA VAL A 149 -8.28 3.82 1.54
C VAL A 149 -8.11 2.32 1.22
N GLU A 150 -6.88 1.94 0.95
CA GLU A 150 -6.48 0.56 0.61
C GLU A 150 -6.94 -0.46 1.66
N LEU A 151 -6.79 -0.11 2.95
CA LEU A 151 -7.17 -0.99 4.06
C LEU A 151 -8.67 -1.25 4.10
N ALA A 152 -9.50 -0.23 3.82
CA ALA A 152 -10.95 -0.42 3.79
C ALA A 152 -11.39 -1.36 2.66
N VAL A 153 -10.74 -1.26 1.48
CA VAL A 153 -11.00 -2.17 0.36
C VAL A 153 -10.55 -3.59 0.69
N ARG A 154 -9.36 -3.74 1.30
CA ARG A 154 -8.87 -5.04 1.76
C ARG A 154 -9.81 -5.67 2.79
N ASP A 155 -10.31 -4.89 3.75
CA ASP A 155 -11.23 -5.40 4.76
C ASP A 155 -12.56 -5.87 4.13
N VAL A 156 -13.09 -5.12 3.16
CA VAL A 156 -14.30 -5.52 2.40
C VAL A 156 -14.06 -6.81 1.63
N ASP A 157 -12.94 -6.93 0.92
CA ASP A 157 -12.58 -8.14 0.15
C ASP A 157 -12.48 -9.38 1.03
N HIS A 158 -11.97 -9.22 2.26
CA HIS A 158 -11.87 -10.30 3.26
C HIS A 158 -13.14 -10.49 4.10
N GLY A 159 -14.24 -9.79 3.80
CA GLY A 159 -15.49 -9.87 4.56
C GLY A 159 -15.38 -9.31 5.98
N ARG A 160 -14.42 -8.44 6.25
CA ARG A 160 -14.20 -7.79 7.53
C ARG A 160 -15.00 -6.48 7.63
N PRO A 161 -15.42 -6.05 8.84
CA PRO A 161 -16.07 -4.76 9.00
C PRO A 161 -15.09 -3.61 8.74
N VAL A 162 -15.51 -2.64 7.95
CA VAL A 162 -14.75 -1.41 7.71
C VAL A 162 -14.87 -0.47 8.90
N VAL A 163 -13.73 -0.14 9.51
CA VAL A 163 -13.66 0.83 10.61
C VAL A 163 -13.70 2.26 10.05
N ASN A 164 -14.43 3.16 10.72
CA ASN A 164 -14.56 4.57 10.33
C ASN A 164 -15.13 4.81 8.92
N LYS A 165 -16.14 4.04 8.52
CA LYS A 165 -16.84 4.21 7.23
C LYS A 165 -17.37 5.64 7.03
N GLU A 166 -17.71 6.34 8.11
CA GLU A 166 -18.16 7.75 8.12
C GLU A 166 -17.05 8.76 7.77
N ALA A 167 -15.79 8.36 7.82
CA ALA A 167 -14.66 9.21 7.38
C ALA A 167 -14.48 9.20 5.85
N LEU A 168 -15.19 8.33 5.15
CA LEU A 168 -15.16 8.27 3.69
C LEU A 168 -15.98 9.40 3.07
N ALA A 169 -15.54 9.87 1.90
CA ALA A 169 -16.26 10.83 1.08
C ALA A 169 -17.31 10.11 0.21
N ASN A 170 -16.99 8.90 -0.25
CA ASN A 170 -17.79 8.06 -1.14
C ASN A 170 -17.87 6.62 -0.60
N PRO A 171 -18.54 6.39 0.56
CA PRO A 171 -18.61 5.06 1.18
C PRO A 171 -19.30 4.01 0.29
N GLU A 172 -20.19 4.43 -0.62
CA GLU A 172 -20.86 3.58 -1.63
C GLU A 172 -19.87 2.95 -2.61
N ALA A 173 -18.72 3.58 -2.85
CA ALA A 173 -17.67 3.00 -3.69
C ALA A 173 -17.12 1.68 -3.14
N LEU A 174 -17.32 1.38 -1.85
CA LEU A 174 -16.92 0.11 -1.27
C LEU A 174 -17.80 -1.06 -1.71
N ASP A 175 -19.06 -0.80 -2.09
CA ASP A 175 -20.03 -1.87 -2.36
C ASP A 175 -19.63 -2.71 -3.59
N GLN A 176 -18.90 -2.13 -4.55
CA GLN A 176 -18.41 -2.86 -5.72
C GLN A 176 -17.31 -3.88 -5.39
N PHE A 177 -16.62 -3.74 -4.25
CA PHE A 177 -15.56 -4.66 -3.83
C PHE A 177 -16.07 -5.85 -3.02
N VAL A 178 -17.37 -5.85 -2.67
CA VAL A 178 -17.99 -6.94 -1.91
C VAL A 178 -18.15 -8.17 -2.80
N ALA A 179 -17.51 -9.29 -2.41
CA ALA A 179 -17.67 -10.59 -3.08
C ALA A 179 -17.48 -10.55 -4.60
N MET A 180 -16.44 -9.86 -5.07
CA MET A 180 -16.11 -9.83 -6.50
C MET A 180 -15.83 -11.25 -7.02
N VAL A 181 -16.61 -11.68 -8.01
CA VAL A 181 -16.49 -13.01 -8.62
C VAL A 181 -15.11 -13.21 -9.24
N GLU A 182 -14.54 -12.14 -9.82
CA GLU A 182 -13.19 -12.14 -10.40
C GLU A 182 -12.10 -12.50 -9.39
N LEU A 183 -12.35 -12.27 -8.10
CA LEU A 183 -11.39 -12.53 -7.02
C LEU A 183 -11.60 -13.88 -6.34
N SER A 184 -12.66 -14.60 -6.69
CA SER A 184 -13.01 -15.91 -6.10
C SER A 184 -12.31 -17.09 -6.77
N VAL A 185 -11.55 -16.84 -7.85
CA VAL A 185 -10.87 -17.87 -8.67
C VAL A 185 -9.39 -17.57 -8.83
#